data_5bdbf5dd3ba14cfe0e163bdda0e987f6
#
_entry.id   5bdbf5dd3ba14cfe0e163bdda0e987f6
#
_cell.length_a   1.000
_cell.length_b   1.000
_cell.length_c   1.000
_cell.angle_alpha   90.00
_cell.angle_beta   90.00
_cell.angle_gamma   90.00
#
_symmetry.space_group_name_H-M   'P 1'
#
loop_
_entity.id
_entity.type
_entity.pdbx_description
1 polymer ?
#
loop_
_entity_poly.entity_id
_entity_poly.type
_entity_poly.pdbx_seq_one_letter_code
_entity_poly.pdbx_strand_id
1 'polypeptide(L)'
;VPLAYLFAYALHRTLIPFKSLWRGISLLPLLAPSMLPGIALVYLFGNQGLLRSLLTESIYGYWGLVLGEVIYTFPHALMILLSALSMSDARLFDAASSLGASSWRTFRSVTWSSSRHGIFAALCLVFTLTITDFGIPVVVGGDYQVLALEAYKAVLGQQQFGRGALIGMLLLLPALLTFGVDVWLRKRQRDAMSSRAQFYLPKANFQRDTLYLIFVMLICALFLLVFGTAVYSSFIQFWPYNLSFSLRHYNFEGLPGGWLAYTNSIILAFYTATIGCFLIFMGAYLIEKTASHSWLNNLLRMLSFVPMAVPGLVLGLGYVFFFNLPNNPLNFLYGSMVLLVLCSIAHFFTTAYMTASTALRQLDKEFEAASLSLKAPLYRHFWRITIPLCLPALLDIYRYLFVSAMTTVSAAIFLYSPDTILAAVAVLNMDDAGNIGGAAAMSTLILTTSAGVSILLSIASQGVLRRTQAWHQREAKQ
;
A
#
# COMPACT_ATOMS: atom_id res chain seq x y z
N VAL A 1 -11.38 1.19 -9.89
CA VAL A 1 -12.22 1.66 -8.77
C VAL A 1 -13.61 1.00 -8.77
N PRO A 2 -14.39 0.90 -9.87
CA PRO A 2 -15.72 0.27 -9.84
C PRO A 2 -15.70 -1.18 -9.32
N LEU A 3 -14.76 -2.01 -9.77
CA LEU A 3 -14.60 -3.39 -9.29
C LEU A 3 -14.33 -3.45 -7.78
N ALA A 4 -13.44 -2.59 -7.29
CA ALA A 4 -13.13 -2.49 -5.87
C ALA A 4 -14.34 -1.99 -5.04
N TYR A 5 -15.17 -1.11 -5.60
CA TYR A 5 -16.39 -0.65 -4.96
C TYR A 5 -17.42 -1.77 -4.81
N LEU A 6 -17.66 -2.55 -5.87
CA LEU A 6 -18.55 -3.71 -5.82
C LEU A 6 -18.05 -4.77 -4.82
N PHE A 7 -16.76 -4.99 -4.78
CA PHE A 7 -16.14 -5.90 -3.81
C PHE A 7 -16.27 -5.39 -2.37
N ALA A 8 -15.99 -4.10 -2.13
CA ALA A 8 -16.18 -3.46 -0.83
C ALA A 8 -17.65 -3.49 -0.38
N TYR A 9 -18.57 -3.26 -1.32
CA TYR A 9 -20.00 -3.38 -1.08
C TYR A 9 -20.39 -4.80 -0.67
N ALA A 10 -19.88 -5.83 -1.39
CA ALA A 10 -20.09 -7.23 -1.06
C ALA A 10 -19.63 -7.54 0.38
N LEU A 11 -18.42 -7.14 0.75
CA LEU A 11 -17.89 -7.40 2.09
C LEU A 11 -18.66 -6.67 3.20
N HIS A 12 -19.13 -5.45 2.94
CA HIS A 12 -19.72 -4.61 3.98
C HIS A 12 -21.25 -4.66 4.05
N ARG A 13 -21.93 -4.86 2.91
CA ARG A 13 -23.40 -4.73 2.76
C ARG A 13 -24.13 -6.06 2.55
N THR A 14 -23.43 -7.18 2.53
CA THR A 14 -24.01 -8.51 2.36
C THR A 14 -23.58 -9.45 3.49
N LEU A 15 -24.26 -10.61 3.61
CA LEU A 15 -23.94 -11.65 4.58
C LEU A 15 -23.18 -12.82 3.94
N ILE A 16 -22.24 -12.54 3.02
CA ILE A 16 -21.38 -13.58 2.45
C ILE A 16 -20.50 -14.23 3.54
N PRO A 17 -20.28 -15.56 3.47
CA PRO A 17 -19.41 -16.26 4.41
C PRO A 17 -17.92 -15.90 4.18
N PHE A 18 -17.08 -16.15 5.18
CA PHE A 18 -15.61 -16.04 5.10
C PHE A 18 -15.07 -14.66 4.66
N LYS A 19 -15.70 -13.56 5.07
CA LYS A 19 -15.30 -12.18 4.69
C LYS A 19 -13.84 -11.87 4.95
N SER A 20 -13.27 -12.36 6.04
CA SER A 20 -11.86 -12.17 6.39
C SER A 20 -10.92 -12.86 5.40
N LEU A 21 -11.29 -14.04 4.90
CA LEU A 21 -10.52 -14.77 3.89
C LEU A 21 -10.52 -14.00 2.56
N TRP A 22 -11.70 -13.59 2.09
CA TRP A 22 -11.82 -12.82 0.83
C TRP A 22 -11.06 -11.52 0.89
N ARG A 23 -11.16 -10.81 2.04
CA ARG A 23 -10.36 -9.61 2.28
C ARG A 23 -8.86 -9.90 2.27
N GLY A 24 -8.40 -10.99 2.90
CA GLY A 24 -7.00 -11.39 2.91
C GLY A 24 -6.46 -11.65 1.50
N ILE A 25 -7.19 -12.42 0.68
CA ILE A 25 -6.80 -12.72 -0.71
C ILE A 25 -6.74 -11.43 -1.55
N SER A 26 -7.71 -10.54 -1.40
CA SER A 26 -7.74 -9.27 -2.14
C SER A 26 -6.62 -8.29 -1.79
N LEU A 27 -5.92 -8.51 -0.68
CA LEU A 27 -4.78 -7.70 -0.23
C LEU A 27 -3.41 -8.31 -0.63
N LEU A 28 -3.38 -9.49 -1.28
CA LEU A 28 -2.13 -10.12 -1.73
C LEU A 28 -1.24 -9.19 -2.57
N PRO A 29 -1.78 -8.36 -3.51
CA PRO A 29 -0.94 -7.46 -4.29
C PRO A 29 -0.12 -6.47 -3.47
N LEU A 30 -0.57 -6.10 -2.27
CA LEU A 30 0.20 -5.21 -1.38
C LEU A 30 1.49 -5.82 -0.85
N LEU A 31 1.58 -7.15 -0.84
CA LEU A 31 2.71 -7.89 -0.26
C LEU A 31 3.82 -8.17 -1.30
N ALA A 32 3.58 -7.81 -2.55
CA ALA A 32 4.46 -8.10 -3.69
C ALA A 32 4.98 -6.81 -4.34
N PRO A 33 6.16 -6.85 -4.99
CA PRO A 33 6.59 -5.77 -5.86
C PRO A 33 5.58 -5.53 -6.99
N SER A 34 5.43 -4.27 -7.46
CA SER A 34 4.51 -3.94 -8.56
C SER A 34 4.78 -4.71 -9.85
N MET A 35 6.00 -5.18 -10.05
CA MET A 35 6.39 -6.00 -11.22
C MET A 35 5.81 -7.42 -11.20
N LEU A 36 5.55 -8.01 -10.02
CA LEU A 36 5.10 -9.41 -9.93
C LEU A 36 3.79 -9.69 -10.68
N PRO A 37 2.75 -8.86 -10.61
CA PRO A 37 1.57 -9.00 -11.47
C PRO A 37 1.92 -8.99 -12.97
N GLY A 38 2.85 -8.12 -13.39
CA GLY A 38 3.36 -8.07 -14.77
C GLY A 38 4.02 -9.38 -15.20
N ILE A 39 4.96 -9.89 -14.42
CA ILE A 39 5.64 -11.16 -14.63
C ILE A 39 4.61 -12.30 -14.72
N ALA A 40 3.64 -12.34 -13.81
CA ALA A 40 2.58 -13.35 -13.85
C ALA A 40 1.74 -13.28 -15.13
N LEU A 41 1.39 -12.07 -15.59
CA LEU A 41 0.68 -11.88 -16.85
C LEU A 41 1.50 -12.35 -18.04
N VAL A 42 2.81 -12.18 -18.03
CA VAL A 42 3.72 -12.73 -19.07
C VAL A 42 3.68 -14.26 -19.06
N TYR A 43 3.72 -14.91 -17.91
CA TYR A 43 3.60 -16.37 -17.81
C TYR A 43 2.24 -16.90 -18.24
N LEU A 44 1.16 -16.16 -18.00
CA LEU A 44 -0.19 -16.55 -18.40
C LEU A 44 -0.47 -16.25 -19.88
N PHE A 45 -0.15 -15.06 -20.36
CA PHE A 45 -0.64 -14.54 -21.62
C PHE A 45 0.47 -14.06 -22.60
N GLY A 46 1.74 -14.10 -22.18
CA GLY A 46 2.88 -13.74 -23.03
C GLY A 46 3.03 -14.67 -24.24
N ASN A 47 4.05 -14.46 -25.02
CA ASN A 47 4.27 -15.24 -26.27
C ASN A 47 4.32 -16.75 -26.04
N GLN A 48 4.78 -17.19 -24.87
CA GLN A 48 4.83 -18.59 -24.44
C GLN A 48 3.89 -18.85 -23.25
N GLY A 49 2.86 -18.01 -23.08
CA GLY A 49 1.93 -18.12 -21.97
C GLY A 49 0.94 -19.26 -22.12
N LEU A 50 0.57 -19.91 -21.00
CA LEU A 50 -0.38 -21.05 -21.00
C LEU A 50 -1.76 -20.68 -21.58
N LEU A 51 -2.19 -19.44 -21.38
CA LEU A 51 -3.49 -18.93 -21.81
C LEU A 51 -3.38 -18.00 -23.02
N ARG A 52 -2.24 -18.03 -23.74
CA ARG A 52 -2.02 -17.16 -24.92
C ARG A 52 -3.13 -17.30 -25.96
N SER A 53 -3.66 -18.51 -26.13
CA SER A 53 -4.71 -18.80 -27.12
C SER A 53 -6.07 -18.12 -26.80
N LEU A 54 -6.28 -17.66 -25.57
CA LEU A 54 -7.51 -16.93 -25.18
C LEU A 54 -7.46 -15.46 -25.60
N LEU A 55 -6.29 -14.93 -25.93
CA LEU A 55 -6.13 -13.54 -26.35
C LEU A 55 -5.96 -13.47 -27.87
N THR A 56 -6.72 -12.60 -28.52
CA THR A 56 -6.54 -12.28 -29.93
C THR A 56 -5.37 -11.34 -30.16
N GLU A 57 -5.12 -10.43 -29.19
CA GLU A 57 -4.03 -9.46 -29.22
C GLU A 57 -2.89 -9.84 -28.28
N SER A 58 -1.77 -9.15 -28.40
CA SER A 58 -0.63 -9.32 -27.49
C SER A 58 -0.95 -8.78 -26.11
N ILE A 59 -0.47 -9.46 -25.06
CA ILE A 59 -0.53 -8.92 -23.68
C ILE A 59 0.44 -7.73 -23.52
N TYR A 60 1.48 -7.65 -24.32
CA TYR A 60 2.43 -6.53 -24.29
C TYR A 60 1.79 -5.28 -24.91
N GLY A 61 1.68 -4.20 -24.14
CA GLY A 61 1.06 -2.94 -24.51
C GLY A 61 -0.18 -2.60 -23.68
N TYR A 62 -1.18 -1.97 -24.30
CA TYR A 62 -2.33 -1.39 -23.61
C TYR A 62 -3.06 -2.35 -22.66
N TRP A 63 -3.40 -3.55 -23.12
CA TRP A 63 -4.18 -4.50 -22.31
C TRP A 63 -3.40 -5.06 -21.13
N GLY A 64 -2.09 -5.33 -21.31
CA GLY A 64 -1.23 -5.76 -20.21
C GLY A 64 -1.07 -4.68 -19.15
N LEU A 65 -0.89 -3.43 -19.60
CA LEU A 65 -0.84 -2.27 -18.69
C LEU A 65 -2.14 -2.14 -17.88
N VAL A 66 -3.30 -2.15 -18.55
CA VAL A 66 -4.59 -2.00 -17.88
C VAL A 66 -4.83 -3.14 -16.88
N LEU A 67 -4.58 -4.39 -17.25
CA LEU A 67 -4.80 -5.54 -16.38
C LEU A 67 -3.82 -5.52 -15.20
N GLY A 68 -2.54 -5.27 -15.44
CA GLY A 68 -1.53 -5.17 -14.40
C GLY A 68 -1.86 -4.07 -13.38
N GLU A 69 -2.18 -2.87 -13.87
CA GLU A 69 -2.54 -1.72 -13.04
C GLU A 69 -3.83 -1.94 -12.24
N VAL A 70 -4.83 -2.61 -12.82
CA VAL A 70 -6.05 -2.97 -12.09
C VAL A 70 -5.74 -3.91 -10.94
N ILE A 71 -4.88 -4.92 -11.15
CA ILE A 71 -4.48 -5.86 -10.10
C ILE A 71 -3.69 -5.14 -9.00
N TYR A 72 -2.73 -4.31 -9.38
CA TYR A 72 -1.85 -3.58 -8.46
C TYR A 72 -2.62 -2.55 -7.62
N THR A 73 -3.48 -1.76 -8.24
CA THR A 73 -4.19 -0.66 -7.55
C THR A 73 -5.46 -1.11 -6.83
N PHE A 74 -5.97 -2.31 -7.12
CA PHE A 74 -7.21 -2.83 -6.53
C PHE A 74 -7.24 -2.80 -5.00
N PRO A 75 -6.24 -3.34 -4.28
CA PRO A 75 -6.27 -3.36 -2.82
C PRO A 75 -6.21 -1.96 -2.20
N HIS A 76 -5.52 -1.03 -2.83
CA HIS A 76 -5.45 0.36 -2.38
C HIS A 76 -6.83 1.04 -2.46
N ALA A 77 -7.52 0.89 -3.60
CA ALA A 77 -8.88 1.36 -3.76
C ALA A 77 -9.85 0.68 -2.78
N LEU A 78 -9.71 -0.65 -2.63
CA LEU A 78 -10.55 -1.44 -1.73
C LEU A 78 -10.49 -0.95 -0.29
N MET A 79 -9.31 -0.67 0.24
CA MET A 79 -9.15 -0.19 1.62
C MET A 79 -9.85 1.15 1.87
N ILE A 80 -9.72 2.11 0.94
CA ILE A 80 -10.42 3.41 1.04
C ILE A 80 -11.94 3.21 0.99
N LEU A 81 -12.40 2.37 0.07
CA LEU A 81 -13.83 2.14 -0.16
C LEU A 81 -14.49 1.37 0.99
N LEU A 82 -13.78 0.39 1.59
CA LEU A 82 -14.23 -0.28 2.82
C LEU A 82 -14.40 0.72 3.96
N SER A 83 -13.42 1.61 4.15
CA SER A 83 -13.49 2.66 5.16
C SER A 83 -14.67 3.61 4.89
N ALA A 84 -14.86 4.04 3.64
CA ALA A 84 -15.97 4.93 3.27
C ALA A 84 -17.34 4.30 3.52
N LEU A 85 -17.51 3.00 3.18
CA LEU A 85 -18.77 2.28 3.41
C LEU A 85 -19.02 1.99 4.89
N SER A 86 -17.98 1.83 5.72
CA SER A 86 -18.13 1.61 7.16
C SER A 86 -18.64 2.85 7.91
N MET A 87 -18.42 4.04 7.36
CA MET A 87 -18.82 5.32 7.97
C MET A 87 -20.30 5.68 7.76
N SER A 88 -21.08 4.86 7.05
CA SER A 88 -22.50 5.14 6.80
C SER A 88 -23.36 4.85 8.05
N ASP A 89 -24.23 5.78 8.42
CA ASP A 89 -25.15 5.64 9.56
C ASP A 89 -26.32 4.71 9.23
N ALA A 90 -26.55 3.68 10.05
CA ALA A 90 -27.65 2.73 9.93
C ALA A 90 -29.03 3.42 9.94
N ARG A 91 -29.19 4.50 10.69
CA ARG A 91 -30.45 5.25 10.80
C ARG A 91 -30.96 5.77 9.47
N LEU A 92 -30.05 6.12 8.53
CA LEU A 92 -30.42 6.57 7.18
C LEU A 92 -31.07 5.44 6.38
N PHE A 93 -30.63 4.21 6.59
CA PHE A 93 -31.23 3.01 5.95
C PHE A 93 -32.59 2.69 6.52
N ASP A 94 -32.74 2.83 7.84
CA ASP A 94 -34.03 2.62 8.53
C ASP A 94 -35.04 3.69 8.12
N ALA A 95 -34.62 4.95 8.05
CA ALA A 95 -35.47 6.03 7.55
C ALA A 95 -35.91 5.81 6.08
N ALA A 96 -34.99 5.39 5.20
CA ALA A 96 -35.32 5.04 3.81
C ALA A 96 -36.32 3.87 3.74
N SER A 97 -36.12 2.85 4.57
CA SER A 97 -37.04 1.70 4.67
C SER A 97 -38.42 2.12 5.17
N SER A 98 -38.52 2.96 6.21
CA SER A 98 -39.78 3.47 6.74
C SER A 98 -40.54 4.35 5.75
N LEU A 99 -39.84 5.03 4.84
CA LEU A 99 -40.40 5.80 3.74
C LEU A 99 -40.76 4.94 2.51
N GLY A 100 -40.65 3.60 2.58
CA GLY A 100 -40.95 2.70 1.48
C GLY A 100 -40.01 2.83 0.27
N ALA A 101 -38.76 3.28 0.47
CA ALA A 101 -37.79 3.42 -0.60
C ALA A 101 -37.38 2.04 -1.16
N SER A 102 -37.38 1.91 -2.50
CA SER A 102 -36.86 0.71 -3.16
C SER A 102 -35.36 0.54 -2.91
N SER A 103 -34.82 -0.68 -3.09
CA SER A 103 -33.39 -0.97 -2.93
C SER A 103 -32.49 -0.05 -3.79
N TRP A 104 -32.91 0.25 -5.01
CA TRP A 104 -32.21 1.18 -5.91
C TRP A 104 -32.24 2.63 -5.39
N ARG A 105 -33.39 3.09 -4.89
CA ARG A 105 -33.51 4.43 -4.29
C ARG A 105 -32.64 4.56 -3.05
N THR A 106 -32.65 3.53 -2.16
CA THR A 106 -31.79 3.47 -0.97
C THR A 106 -30.31 3.46 -1.35
N PHE A 107 -29.91 2.68 -2.35
CA PHE A 107 -28.53 2.69 -2.86
C PHE A 107 -28.12 4.09 -3.32
N ARG A 108 -28.92 4.73 -4.18
CA ARG A 108 -28.56 6.05 -4.74
C ARG A 108 -28.59 7.19 -3.71
N SER A 109 -29.58 7.22 -2.82
CA SER A 109 -29.77 8.32 -1.86
C SER A 109 -28.93 8.17 -0.59
N VAL A 110 -28.68 6.94 -0.13
CA VAL A 110 -27.96 6.68 1.13
C VAL A 110 -26.56 6.16 0.86
N THR A 111 -26.41 5.00 0.20
CA THR A 111 -25.11 4.33 0.05
C THR A 111 -24.17 5.14 -0.83
N TRP A 112 -24.61 5.52 -2.02
CA TRP A 112 -23.81 6.31 -2.96
C TRP A 112 -23.49 7.69 -2.38
N SER A 113 -24.48 8.37 -1.81
CA SER A 113 -24.31 9.70 -1.22
C SER A 113 -23.30 9.70 -0.07
N SER A 114 -23.34 8.70 0.80
CA SER A 114 -22.39 8.60 1.93
C SER A 114 -20.99 8.18 1.49
N SER A 115 -20.85 7.37 0.44
CA SER A 115 -19.56 6.85 -0.03
C SER A 115 -18.89 7.69 -1.13
N ARG A 116 -19.59 8.67 -1.73
CA ARG A 116 -19.07 9.45 -2.88
C ARG A 116 -17.69 10.07 -2.65
N HIS A 117 -17.43 10.62 -1.47
CA HIS A 117 -16.13 11.20 -1.15
C HIS A 117 -15.02 10.15 -1.10
N GLY A 118 -15.32 8.96 -0.57
CA GLY A 118 -14.39 7.83 -0.61
C GLY A 118 -14.14 7.31 -2.03
N ILE A 119 -15.16 7.33 -2.89
CA ILE A 119 -15.01 6.97 -4.31
C ILE A 119 -14.07 7.96 -5.01
N PHE A 120 -14.25 9.28 -4.80
CA PHE A 120 -13.36 10.28 -5.36
C PHE A 120 -11.94 10.17 -4.81
N ALA A 121 -11.77 9.93 -3.49
CA ALA A 121 -10.45 9.71 -2.90
C ALA A 121 -9.77 8.46 -3.49
N ALA A 122 -10.52 7.37 -3.69
CA ALA A 122 -10.01 6.17 -4.35
C ALA A 122 -9.63 6.42 -5.83
N LEU A 123 -10.42 7.22 -6.56
CA LEU A 123 -10.09 7.63 -7.93
C LEU A 123 -8.80 8.44 -7.99
N CYS A 124 -8.63 9.43 -7.11
CA CYS A 124 -7.42 10.24 -7.03
C CYS A 124 -6.19 9.37 -6.70
N LEU A 125 -6.32 8.45 -5.73
CA LEU A 125 -5.21 7.58 -5.36
C LEU A 125 -4.84 6.62 -6.49
N VAL A 126 -5.82 5.94 -7.10
CA VAL A 126 -5.59 5.00 -8.22
C VAL A 126 -4.96 5.74 -9.39
N PHE A 127 -5.45 6.93 -9.74
CA PHE A 127 -4.86 7.75 -10.80
C PHE A 127 -3.40 8.08 -10.52
N THR A 128 -3.09 8.51 -9.29
CA THR A 128 -1.71 8.83 -8.91
C THR A 128 -0.82 7.59 -8.97
N LEU A 129 -1.25 6.46 -8.41
CA LEU A 129 -0.48 5.22 -8.43
C LEU A 129 -0.19 4.76 -9.86
N THR A 130 -1.21 4.74 -10.73
CA THR A 130 -1.07 4.29 -12.12
C THR A 130 -0.13 5.19 -12.94
N ILE A 131 -0.23 6.53 -12.81
CA ILE A 131 0.62 7.43 -13.60
C ILE A 131 2.08 7.43 -13.12
N THR A 132 2.33 7.05 -11.88
CA THR A 132 3.66 7.04 -11.28
C THR A 132 4.29 5.65 -11.20
N ASP A 133 3.54 4.59 -11.51
CA ASP A 133 4.11 3.25 -11.58
C ASP A 133 4.97 3.08 -12.83
N PHE A 134 6.11 2.43 -12.65
CA PHE A 134 6.98 2.04 -13.75
C PHE A 134 7.22 0.52 -13.79
N GLY A 135 6.94 -0.17 -12.69
CA GLY A 135 7.21 -1.59 -12.54
C GLY A 135 6.40 -2.47 -13.50
N ILE A 136 5.09 -2.25 -13.58
CA ILE A 136 4.23 -2.94 -14.54
C ILE A 136 4.58 -2.56 -15.98
N PRO A 137 4.75 -1.25 -16.32
CA PRO A 137 5.15 -0.83 -17.65
C PRO A 137 6.48 -1.40 -18.14
N VAL A 138 7.45 -1.61 -17.27
CA VAL A 138 8.73 -2.27 -17.67
C VAL A 138 8.47 -3.68 -18.20
N VAL A 139 7.62 -4.46 -17.51
CA VAL A 139 7.42 -5.89 -17.82
C VAL A 139 6.45 -6.11 -18.97
N VAL A 140 5.31 -5.40 -18.99
CA VAL A 140 4.22 -5.65 -19.96
C VAL A 140 3.93 -4.47 -20.89
N GLY A 141 4.65 -3.36 -20.76
CA GLY A 141 4.39 -2.15 -21.55
C GLY A 141 4.66 -2.30 -23.05
N GLY A 142 5.58 -3.18 -23.46
CA GLY A 142 5.98 -3.33 -24.86
C GLY A 142 6.44 -1.98 -25.44
N ASP A 143 5.87 -1.60 -26.60
CA ASP A 143 6.20 -0.33 -27.26
C ASP A 143 5.44 0.88 -26.70
N TYR A 144 4.58 0.68 -25.68
CA TYR A 144 3.82 1.76 -25.06
C TYR A 144 4.73 2.63 -24.18
N GLN A 145 4.80 3.91 -24.52
CA GLN A 145 5.61 4.88 -23.77
C GLN A 145 4.80 5.45 -22.59
N VAL A 146 5.27 5.20 -21.37
CA VAL A 146 4.70 5.71 -20.13
C VAL A 146 5.70 6.66 -19.47
N LEU A 147 5.23 7.82 -18.99
CA LEU A 147 6.10 8.86 -18.44
C LEU A 147 7.05 8.36 -17.34
N ALA A 148 6.57 7.50 -16.44
CA ALA A 148 7.39 6.96 -15.36
C ALA A 148 8.54 6.07 -15.89
N LEU A 149 8.26 5.24 -16.92
CA LEU A 149 9.27 4.42 -17.60
C LEU A 149 10.26 5.27 -18.39
N GLU A 150 9.79 6.35 -19.04
CA GLU A 150 10.66 7.28 -19.77
C GLU A 150 11.60 8.04 -18.81
N ALA A 151 11.14 8.42 -17.61
CA ALA A 151 11.99 9.01 -16.58
C ALA A 151 13.12 8.04 -16.18
N TYR A 152 12.76 6.77 -15.95
CA TYR A 152 13.72 5.70 -15.63
C TYR A 152 14.75 5.51 -16.74
N LYS A 153 14.30 5.36 -18.00
CA LYS A 153 15.18 5.17 -19.17
C LYS A 153 16.10 6.39 -19.40
N ALA A 154 15.58 7.61 -19.23
CA ALA A 154 16.38 8.84 -19.39
C ALA A 154 17.52 8.91 -18.37
N VAL A 155 17.28 8.55 -17.11
CA VAL A 155 18.28 8.65 -16.04
C VAL A 155 19.28 7.48 -16.09
N LEU A 156 18.80 6.24 -16.00
CA LEU A 156 19.66 5.05 -15.90
C LEU A 156 20.13 4.54 -17.24
N GLY A 157 19.27 4.57 -18.26
CA GLY A 157 19.64 4.09 -19.60
C GLY A 157 20.49 5.09 -20.40
N GLN A 158 20.13 6.38 -20.35
CA GLN A 158 20.73 7.41 -21.19
C GLN A 158 21.64 8.40 -20.43
N GLN A 159 21.69 8.31 -19.11
CA GLN A 159 22.41 9.23 -18.21
C GLN A 159 22.03 10.73 -18.42
N GLN A 160 20.83 10.98 -18.94
CA GLN A 160 20.28 12.31 -19.20
C GLN A 160 19.50 12.81 -17.97
N PHE A 161 20.19 13.15 -16.91
CA PHE A 161 19.58 13.61 -15.64
C PHE A 161 18.63 14.80 -15.82
N GLY A 162 18.98 15.77 -16.69
CA GLY A 162 18.13 16.92 -16.98
C GLY A 162 16.78 16.54 -17.60
N ARG A 163 16.78 15.60 -18.56
CA ARG A 163 15.55 15.06 -19.15
C ARG A 163 14.74 14.27 -18.13
N GLY A 164 15.39 13.43 -17.31
CA GLY A 164 14.74 12.72 -16.22
C GLY A 164 14.09 13.67 -15.20
N ALA A 165 14.76 14.76 -14.85
CA ALA A 165 14.21 15.79 -13.97
C ALA A 165 12.98 16.48 -14.56
N LEU A 166 13.02 16.83 -15.85
CA LEU A 166 11.87 17.43 -16.56
C LEU A 166 10.65 16.50 -16.53
N ILE A 167 10.85 15.21 -16.87
CA ILE A 167 9.77 14.21 -16.84
C ILE A 167 9.26 14.02 -15.39
N GLY A 168 10.17 14.01 -14.40
CA GLY A 168 9.82 13.96 -12.99
C GLY A 168 8.95 15.14 -12.56
N MET A 169 9.26 16.36 -13.01
CA MET A 169 8.43 17.55 -12.76
C MET A 169 7.04 17.41 -13.41
N LEU A 170 6.96 16.84 -14.62
CA LEU A 170 5.68 16.57 -15.28
C LEU A 170 4.84 15.53 -14.51
N LEU A 171 5.47 14.50 -13.93
CA LEU A 171 4.80 13.52 -13.07
C LEU A 171 4.32 14.13 -11.74
N LEU A 172 5.02 15.14 -11.24
CA LEU A 172 4.65 15.81 -10.00
C LEU A 172 3.35 16.63 -10.14
N LEU A 173 3.07 17.22 -11.30
CA LEU A 173 1.89 18.06 -11.51
C LEU A 173 0.56 17.31 -11.25
N PRO A 174 0.26 16.17 -11.90
CA PRO A 174 -0.97 15.44 -11.63
C PRO A 174 -1.03 14.89 -10.20
N ALA A 175 0.13 14.52 -9.61
CA ALA A 175 0.18 14.07 -8.23
C ALA A 175 -0.18 15.18 -7.23
N LEU A 176 0.31 16.41 -7.44
CA LEU A 176 -0.05 17.58 -6.64
C LEU A 176 -1.54 17.95 -6.81
N LEU A 177 -2.07 17.87 -8.03
CA LEU A 177 -3.50 18.13 -8.29
C LEU A 177 -4.39 17.15 -7.56
N THR A 178 -4.12 15.85 -7.67
CA THR A 178 -4.90 14.81 -6.98
C THR A 178 -4.77 14.91 -5.46
N PHE A 179 -3.58 15.25 -4.96
CA PHE A 179 -3.36 15.52 -3.54
C PHE A 179 -4.19 16.73 -3.05
N GLY A 180 -4.21 17.83 -3.80
CA GLY A 180 -5.02 19.00 -3.47
C GLY A 180 -6.52 18.67 -3.39
N VAL A 181 -7.01 17.89 -4.35
CA VAL A 181 -8.39 17.39 -4.36
C VAL A 181 -8.68 16.49 -3.16
N ASP A 182 -7.78 15.55 -2.84
CA ASP A 182 -7.94 14.65 -1.69
C ASP A 182 -7.99 15.42 -0.36
N VAL A 183 -7.11 16.38 -0.15
CA VAL A 183 -7.10 17.25 1.06
C VAL A 183 -8.42 18.04 1.16
N TRP A 184 -8.93 18.58 0.04
CA TRP A 184 -10.19 19.31 0.03
C TRP A 184 -11.39 18.42 0.37
N LEU A 185 -11.42 17.19 -0.18
CA LEU A 185 -12.46 16.20 0.12
C LEU A 185 -12.46 15.78 1.59
N ARG A 186 -11.28 15.52 2.17
CA ARG A 186 -11.14 15.13 3.58
C ARG A 186 -11.62 16.20 4.55
N LYS A 187 -11.44 17.48 4.25
CA LYS A 187 -11.99 18.58 5.06
C LYS A 187 -13.51 18.48 5.15
N ARG A 188 -14.19 18.26 4.01
CA ARG A 188 -15.66 18.15 3.96
C ARG A 188 -16.20 16.88 4.64
N GLN A 189 -15.44 15.79 4.68
CA GLN A 189 -15.85 14.57 5.38
C GLN A 189 -15.87 14.72 6.90
N ARG A 190 -14.92 15.47 7.47
CA ARG A 190 -14.84 15.68 8.93
C ARG A 190 -16.09 16.35 9.50
N ASP A 191 -16.72 17.23 8.73
CA ASP A 191 -17.92 17.96 9.15
C ASP A 191 -19.19 17.09 9.09
N ALA A 192 -19.17 15.95 8.42
CA ALA A 192 -20.32 15.07 8.21
C ALA A 192 -20.45 13.92 9.23
N MET A 193 -19.45 13.67 10.09
CA MET A 193 -19.48 12.57 11.04
C MET A 193 -20.19 12.96 12.34
N SER A 194 -21.37 12.40 12.54
CA SER A 194 -22.06 12.46 13.84
C SER A 194 -21.40 11.49 14.83
N SER A 195 -21.10 11.97 16.04
CA SER A 195 -20.59 11.14 17.16
C SER A 195 -21.57 10.03 17.61
N ARG A 196 -22.78 9.99 17.05
CA ARG A 196 -23.86 9.04 17.37
C ARG A 196 -24.17 8.08 16.20
N ALA A 197 -23.29 7.94 15.20
CA ALA A 197 -23.52 7.04 14.07
C ALA A 197 -23.57 5.58 14.53
N GLN A 198 -24.58 4.85 14.07
CA GLN A 198 -24.73 3.41 14.34
C GLN A 198 -24.23 2.60 13.14
N PHE A 199 -23.56 1.48 13.42
CA PHE A 199 -23.08 0.58 12.37
C PHE A 199 -24.25 -0.09 11.66
N TYR A 200 -24.22 -0.09 10.34
CA TYR A 200 -25.21 -0.77 9.53
C TYR A 200 -25.02 -2.29 9.58
N LEU A 201 -26.07 -3.01 9.95
CA LEU A 201 -26.13 -4.48 9.88
C LEU A 201 -26.92 -4.91 8.65
N PRO A 202 -26.32 -5.65 7.70
CA PRO A 202 -27.00 -6.07 6.50
C PRO A 202 -28.12 -7.07 6.81
N LYS A 203 -29.29 -6.90 6.16
CA LYS A 203 -30.40 -7.89 6.21
C LYS A 203 -30.09 -9.04 5.27
N ALA A 204 -30.45 -10.28 5.66
CA ALA A 204 -30.26 -11.47 4.84
C ALA A 204 -31.11 -11.40 3.56
N ASN A 205 -30.48 -11.69 2.42
CA ASN A 205 -31.13 -11.83 1.13
C ASN A 205 -30.35 -12.86 0.31
N PHE A 206 -30.90 -14.05 0.17
CA PHE A 206 -30.21 -15.19 -0.43
C PHE A 206 -29.74 -14.91 -1.87
N GLN A 207 -30.61 -14.36 -2.72
CA GLN A 207 -30.26 -14.10 -4.12
C GLN A 207 -29.13 -13.06 -4.25
N ARG A 208 -29.25 -11.96 -3.53
CA ARG A 208 -28.24 -10.92 -3.51
C ARG A 208 -26.90 -11.45 -2.95
N ASP A 209 -26.95 -12.14 -1.82
CA ASP A 209 -25.74 -12.58 -1.12
C ASP A 209 -25.01 -13.66 -1.94
N THR A 210 -25.75 -14.56 -2.63
CA THR A 210 -25.18 -15.56 -3.55
C THR A 210 -24.52 -14.89 -4.77
N LEU A 211 -25.18 -13.90 -5.40
CA LEU A 211 -24.61 -13.19 -6.56
C LEU A 211 -23.29 -12.49 -6.18
N TYR A 212 -23.28 -11.78 -5.04
CA TYR A 212 -22.06 -11.13 -4.58
C TYR A 212 -20.98 -12.12 -4.14
N LEU A 213 -21.34 -13.27 -3.59
CA LEU A 213 -20.38 -14.33 -3.27
C LEU A 213 -19.68 -14.84 -4.54
N ILE A 214 -20.46 -15.14 -5.60
CA ILE A 214 -19.90 -15.60 -6.89
C ILE A 214 -18.95 -14.53 -7.45
N PHE A 215 -19.34 -13.26 -7.43
CA PHE A 215 -18.48 -12.15 -7.89
C PHE A 215 -17.18 -12.06 -7.07
N VAL A 216 -17.26 -12.13 -5.73
CA VAL A 216 -16.08 -12.08 -4.85
C VAL A 216 -15.18 -13.30 -5.08
N MET A 217 -15.75 -14.49 -5.23
CA MET A 217 -15.00 -15.72 -5.55
C MET A 217 -14.26 -15.59 -6.89
N LEU A 218 -14.91 -15.03 -7.92
CA LEU A 218 -14.32 -14.84 -9.24
C LEU A 218 -13.09 -13.90 -9.17
N ILE A 219 -13.22 -12.77 -8.49
CA ILE A 219 -12.10 -11.81 -8.33
C ILE A 219 -10.97 -12.44 -7.49
N CYS A 220 -11.28 -13.12 -6.40
CA CYS A 220 -10.26 -13.80 -5.59
C CYS A 220 -9.59 -14.96 -6.37
N ALA A 221 -10.34 -15.71 -7.16
CA ALA A 221 -9.78 -16.77 -8.03
C ALA A 221 -8.82 -16.17 -9.07
N LEU A 222 -9.15 -15.00 -9.65
CA LEU A 222 -8.26 -14.29 -10.56
C LEU A 222 -6.96 -13.87 -9.88
N PHE A 223 -7.03 -13.32 -8.66
CA PHE A 223 -5.81 -12.98 -7.91
C PHE A 223 -4.97 -14.21 -7.57
N LEU A 224 -5.62 -15.29 -7.11
CA LEU A 224 -4.92 -16.54 -6.83
C LEU A 224 -4.32 -17.15 -8.09
N LEU A 225 -4.98 -17.05 -9.24
CA LEU A 225 -4.43 -17.48 -10.52
C LEU A 225 -3.17 -16.67 -10.86
N VAL A 226 -3.22 -15.35 -10.81
CA VAL A 226 -2.08 -14.48 -11.16
C VAL A 226 -0.92 -14.72 -10.21
N PHE A 227 -1.11 -14.55 -8.90
CA PHE A 227 -0.02 -14.73 -7.93
C PHE A 227 0.44 -16.18 -7.81
N GLY A 228 -0.52 -17.12 -7.90
CA GLY A 228 -0.22 -18.56 -7.92
C GLY A 228 0.63 -18.97 -9.12
N THR A 229 0.39 -18.40 -10.31
CA THR A 229 1.20 -18.65 -11.49
C THR A 229 2.63 -18.14 -11.30
N ALA A 230 2.82 -16.92 -10.77
CA ALA A 230 4.15 -16.39 -10.50
C ALA A 230 4.92 -17.25 -9.48
N VAL A 231 4.25 -17.67 -8.40
CA VAL A 231 4.84 -18.57 -7.40
C VAL A 231 5.13 -19.93 -8.02
N TYR A 232 4.18 -20.52 -8.76
CA TYR A 232 4.34 -21.82 -9.42
C TYR A 232 5.49 -21.80 -10.44
N SER A 233 5.58 -20.76 -11.28
CA SER A 233 6.64 -20.64 -12.28
C SER A 233 8.04 -20.54 -11.68
N SER A 234 8.17 -20.01 -10.45
CA SER A 234 9.46 -19.95 -9.74
C SER A 234 10.02 -21.33 -9.34
N PHE A 235 9.15 -22.35 -9.25
CA PHE A 235 9.51 -23.73 -8.91
C PHE A 235 9.59 -24.66 -10.11
N ILE A 236 9.47 -24.15 -11.33
CA ILE A 236 9.45 -24.97 -12.55
C ILE A 236 10.79 -24.87 -13.26
N GLN A 237 11.26 -26.01 -13.81
CA GLN A 237 12.55 -26.08 -14.47
C GLN A 237 12.65 -25.19 -15.74
N PHE A 238 11.65 -25.27 -16.63
CA PHE A 238 11.66 -24.51 -17.87
C PHE A 238 10.22 -24.31 -18.41
N TRP A 239 9.71 -23.10 -18.26
CA TRP A 239 8.38 -22.73 -18.73
C TRP A 239 8.31 -22.52 -20.24
N PRO A 240 7.24 -22.95 -20.91
CA PRO A 240 6.17 -23.88 -20.50
C PRO A 240 6.50 -25.35 -20.81
N TYR A 241 7.72 -25.66 -21.27
CA TYR A 241 8.08 -26.94 -21.88
C TYR A 241 8.40 -28.04 -20.88
N ASN A 242 8.98 -27.69 -19.74
CA ASN A 242 9.33 -28.65 -18.70
C ASN A 242 8.81 -28.17 -17.36
N LEU A 243 7.65 -28.66 -16.96
CA LEU A 243 6.95 -28.29 -15.72
C LEU A 243 7.37 -29.12 -14.51
N SER A 244 8.51 -29.85 -14.59
CA SER A 244 9.05 -30.56 -13.44
C SER A 244 9.49 -29.59 -12.35
N PHE A 245 9.30 -29.96 -11.08
CA PHE A 245 9.72 -29.18 -9.92
C PHE A 245 11.23 -29.04 -9.88
N SER A 246 11.71 -27.81 -9.70
CA SER A 246 13.12 -27.49 -9.60
C SER A 246 13.33 -26.21 -8.78
N LEU A 247 14.40 -26.18 -7.98
CA LEU A 247 14.83 -24.98 -7.25
C LEU A 247 15.93 -24.19 -8.00
N ARG A 248 16.16 -24.47 -9.29
CA ARG A 248 17.25 -23.84 -10.07
C ARG A 248 17.14 -22.31 -10.10
N HIS A 249 15.92 -21.76 -10.14
CA HIS A 249 15.68 -20.31 -10.17
C HIS A 249 16.00 -19.61 -8.85
N TYR A 250 16.17 -20.37 -7.77
CA TYR A 250 16.62 -19.87 -6.46
C TYR A 250 18.15 -19.88 -6.32
N ASN A 251 18.88 -20.36 -7.32
CA ASN A 251 20.31 -20.14 -7.38
C ASN A 251 20.58 -18.77 -8.03
N PHE A 252 20.87 -17.79 -7.18
CA PHE A 252 21.15 -16.42 -7.61
C PHE A 252 22.66 -16.15 -7.78
N GLU A 253 23.51 -17.17 -7.77
CA GLU A 253 24.94 -17.04 -8.01
C GLU A 253 25.18 -16.52 -9.42
N GLY A 254 26.03 -15.49 -9.56
CA GLY A 254 26.32 -14.85 -10.84
C GLY A 254 25.25 -13.89 -11.38
N LEU A 255 24.14 -13.72 -10.66
CA LEU A 255 23.11 -12.72 -11.00
C LEU A 255 23.37 -11.39 -10.28
N PRO A 256 22.97 -10.25 -10.88
CA PRO A 256 23.16 -8.92 -10.28
C PRO A 256 22.55 -8.86 -8.88
N GLY A 257 23.39 -8.62 -7.86
CA GLY A 257 22.99 -8.55 -6.46
C GLY A 257 22.75 -9.90 -5.78
N GLY A 258 22.35 -10.94 -6.49
CA GLY A 258 22.18 -12.29 -5.94
C GLY A 258 21.42 -12.34 -4.60
N TRP A 259 21.89 -13.16 -3.66
CA TRP A 259 21.38 -13.24 -2.28
C TRP A 259 21.64 -11.95 -1.48
N LEU A 260 22.66 -11.16 -1.85
CA LEU A 260 22.96 -9.87 -1.21
C LEU A 260 21.77 -8.91 -1.38
N ALA A 261 21.15 -8.88 -2.56
CA ALA A 261 19.98 -8.02 -2.79
C ALA A 261 18.81 -8.37 -1.86
N TYR A 262 18.57 -9.65 -1.62
CA TYR A 262 17.53 -10.10 -0.70
C TYR A 262 17.83 -9.73 0.75
N THR A 263 19.05 -9.97 1.21
CA THR A 263 19.47 -9.59 2.57
C THR A 263 19.45 -8.08 2.78
N ASN A 264 19.89 -7.31 1.81
CA ASN A 264 19.82 -5.84 1.84
C ASN A 264 18.36 -5.33 1.95
N SER A 265 17.42 -5.97 1.25
CA SER A 265 16.00 -5.60 1.36
C SER A 265 15.42 -5.90 2.75
N ILE A 266 15.81 -7.02 3.37
CA ILE A 266 15.40 -7.32 4.75
C ILE A 266 16.00 -6.30 5.71
N ILE A 267 17.27 -5.94 5.55
CA ILE A 267 17.96 -4.92 6.36
C ILE A 267 17.27 -3.56 6.18
N LEU A 268 17.03 -3.14 4.95
CA LEU A 268 16.31 -1.91 4.64
C LEU A 268 14.93 -1.90 5.32
N ALA A 269 14.15 -2.97 5.14
CA ALA A 269 12.79 -3.07 5.68
C ALA A 269 12.78 -3.04 7.21
N PHE A 270 13.72 -3.75 7.85
CA PHE A 270 13.85 -3.78 9.31
C PHE A 270 14.21 -2.40 9.88
N TYR A 271 15.23 -1.73 9.34
CA TYR A 271 15.62 -0.40 9.82
C TYR A 271 14.57 0.67 9.49
N THR A 272 13.96 0.64 8.29
CA THR A 272 12.87 1.54 7.92
C THR A 272 11.68 1.37 8.86
N ALA A 273 11.29 0.13 9.18
CA ALA A 273 10.18 -0.13 10.08
C ALA A 273 10.51 0.29 11.52
N THR A 274 11.69 -0.04 12.03
CA THR A 274 12.07 0.22 13.42
C THR A 274 12.27 1.71 13.67
N ILE A 275 13.14 2.35 12.88
CA ILE A 275 13.46 3.77 13.02
C ILE A 275 12.25 4.63 12.60
N GLY A 276 11.62 4.28 11.47
CA GLY A 276 10.46 4.99 10.94
C GLY A 276 9.27 4.94 11.90
N CYS A 277 8.94 3.77 12.45
CA CYS A 277 7.86 3.63 13.42
C CYS A 277 8.08 4.53 14.64
N PHE A 278 9.28 4.51 15.20
CA PHE A 278 9.63 5.35 16.35
C PHE A 278 9.55 6.84 16.02
N LEU A 279 10.22 7.29 14.94
CA LEU A 279 10.26 8.70 14.56
C LEU A 279 8.87 9.25 14.21
N ILE A 280 8.10 8.50 13.42
CA ILE A 280 6.77 8.92 12.96
C ILE A 280 5.78 8.95 14.12
N PHE A 281 5.79 7.93 14.99
CA PHE A 281 4.88 7.90 16.14
C PHE A 281 5.21 8.98 17.16
N MET A 282 6.51 9.21 17.45
CA MET A 282 6.97 10.30 18.31
C MET A 282 6.58 11.66 17.74
N GLY A 283 6.80 11.87 16.43
CA GLY A 283 6.40 13.11 15.74
C GLY A 283 4.88 13.33 15.81
N ALA A 284 4.09 12.29 15.56
CA ALA A 284 2.64 12.35 15.68
C ALA A 284 2.19 12.67 17.12
N TYR A 285 2.83 12.06 18.12
CA TYR A 285 2.55 12.34 19.53
C TYR A 285 2.82 13.81 19.87
N LEU A 286 3.96 14.35 19.45
CA LEU A 286 4.29 15.76 19.68
C LEU A 286 3.28 16.69 18.99
N ILE A 287 2.86 16.41 17.77
CA ILE A 287 1.88 17.24 17.04
C ILE A 287 0.48 17.16 17.65
N GLU A 288 0.03 15.97 18.08
CA GLU A 288 -1.36 15.77 18.51
C GLU A 288 -1.58 16.01 20.01
N LYS A 289 -0.55 15.82 20.85
CA LYS A 289 -0.69 15.81 22.32
C LYS A 289 0.02 16.96 23.02
N THR A 290 0.86 17.76 22.33
CA THR A 290 1.47 18.95 22.93
C THR A 290 0.70 20.21 22.52
N ALA A 291 0.21 20.95 23.50
CA ALA A 291 -0.58 22.17 23.29
C ALA A 291 0.27 23.44 22.98
N SER A 292 1.57 23.27 22.66
CA SER A 292 2.55 24.34 22.74
C SER A 292 2.31 25.50 21.75
N HIS A 293 2.22 25.24 20.43
CA HIS A 293 2.09 26.30 19.43
C HIS A 293 1.19 25.84 18.28
N SER A 294 -0.03 26.34 18.22
CA SER A 294 -1.04 25.87 17.24
C SER A 294 -0.60 26.07 15.77
N TRP A 295 0.14 27.14 15.43
CA TRP A 295 0.62 27.38 14.09
C TRP A 295 1.72 26.40 13.68
N LEU A 296 2.67 26.10 14.58
CA LEU A 296 3.74 25.13 14.34
C LEU A 296 3.19 23.73 14.16
N ASN A 297 2.26 23.31 15.02
CA ASN A 297 1.60 22.01 14.91
C ASN A 297 0.81 21.88 13.59
N ASN A 298 0.16 22.96 13.14
CA ASN A 298 -0.52 22.96 11.84
C ASN A 298 0.46 22.88 10.68
N LEU A 299 1.59 23.60 10.75
CA LEU A 299 2.66 23.53 9.75
C LEU A 299 3.26 22.12 9.68
N LEU A 300 3.64 21.52 10.82
CA LEU A 300 4.20 20.18 10.88
C LEU A 300 3.18 19.14 10.37
N ARG A 301 1.90 19.31 10.70
CA ARG A 301 0.84 18.47 10.15
C ARG A 301 0.73 18.60 8.63
N MET A 302 0.80 19.82 8.07
CA MET A 302 0.82 20.01 6.62
C MET A 302 2.05 19.36 5.99
N LEU A 303 3.24 19.54 6.55
CA LEU A 303 4.48 18.95 6.05
C LEU A 303 4.42 17.41 6.10
N SER A 304 3.74 16.82 7.08
CA SER A 304 3.55 15.36 7.18
C SER A 304 2.73 14.77 6.02
N PHE A 305 1.98 15.59 5.28
CA PHE A 305 1.24 15.15 4.09
C PHE A 305 1.98 15.34 2.77
N VAL A 306 3.06 16.14 2.75
CA VAL A 306 3.84 16.42 1.53
C VAL A 306 4.37 15.15 0.86
N PRO A 307 4.92 14.15 1.59
CA PRO A 307 5.46 12.94 0.95
C PRO A 307 4.44 12.17 0.11
N MET A 308 3.16 12.23 0.46
CA MET A 308 2.09 11.59 -0.32
C MET A 308 1.89 12.21 -1.71
N ALA A 309 2.26 13.49 -1.84
CA ALA A 309 2.14 14.22 -3.10
C ALA A 309 3.34 14.03 -4.02
N VAL A 310 4.44 13.44 -3.54
CA VAL A 310 5.69 13.29 -4.31
C VAL A 310 5.83 11.85 -4.78
N PRO A 311 5.81 11.60 -6.12
CA PRO A 311 6.09 10.28 -6.66
C PRO A 311 7.45 9.73 -6.22
N GLY A 312 7.54 8.41 -5.97
CA GLY A 312 8.78 7.78 -5.51
C GLY A 312 9.97 8.03 -6.42
N LEU A 313 9.79 7.95 -7.74
CA LEU A 313 10.84 8.25 -8.73
C LEU A 313 11.34 9.69 -8.61
N VAL A 314 10.44 10.65 -8.42
CA VAL A 314 10.79 12.08 -8.27
C VAL A 314 11.55 12.30 -6.96
N LEU A 315 11.11 11.66 -5.89
CA LEU A 315 11.80 11.72 -4.60
C LEU A 315 13.21 11.16 -4.70
N GLY A 316 13.38 9.96 -5.28
CA GLY A 316 14.67 9.33 -5.48
C GLY A 316 15.61 10.20 -6.31
N LEU A 317 15.12 10.77 -7.41
CA LEU A 317 15.90 11.67 -8.25
C LEU A 317 16.31 12.97 -7.52
N GLY A 318 15.40 13.53 -6.72
CA GLY A 318 15.70 14.68 -5.86
C GLY A 318 16.82 14.38 -4.85
N TYR A 319 16.83 13.19 -4.27
CA TYR A 319 17.92 12.74 -3.40
C TYR A 319 19.25 12.60 -4.16
N VAL A 320 19.24 12.09 -5.41
CA VAL A 320 20.44 12.05 -6.25
C VAL A 320 21.00 13.47 -6.45
N PHE A 321 20.16 14.40 -6.87
CA PHE A 321 20.60 15.78 -7.11
C PHE A 321 21.14 16.47 -5.86
N PHE A 322 20.60 16.16 -4.70
CA PHE A 322 21.08 16.78 -3.46
C PHE A 322 22.33 16.09 -2.91
N PHE A 323 22.31 14.75 -2.77
CA PHE A 323 23.38 14.03 -2.09
C PHE A 323 24.59 13.72 -2.98
N ASN A 324 24.43 13.66 -4.32
CA ASN A 324 25.54 13.38 -5.25
C ASN A 324 26.33 14.65 -5.65
N LEU A 325 26.11 15.78 -4.98
CA LEU A 325 26.90 16.99 -5.21
C LEU A 325 28.25 16.92 -4.46
N PRO A 326 29.41 17.07 -5.15
CA PRO A 326 30.74 16.98 -4.51
C PRO A 326 30.96 17.97 -3.35
N ASN A 327 30.34 19.14 -3.44
CA ASN A 327 30.45 20.19 -2.41
C ASN A 327 29.44 20.03 -1.26
N ASN A 328 28.57 19.01 -1.30
CA ASN A 328 27.62 18.78 -0.23
C ASN A 328 28.32 18.05 0.94
N PRO A 329 28.28 18.56 2.18
CA PRO A 329 28.86 17.89 3.34
C PRO A 329 28.24 16.52 3.64
N LEU A 330 27.03 16.25 3.14
CA LEU A 330 26.32 14.98 3.29
C LEU A 330 26.54 14.02 2.12
N ASN A 331 27.43 14.32 1.18
CA ASN A 331 27.72 13.47 0.02
C ASN A 331 28.17 12.05 0.44
N PHE A 332 28.83 11.89 1.59
CA PHE A 332 29.25 10.59 2.12
C PHE A 332 28.10 9.60 2.36
N LEU A 333 26.85 10.09 2.43
CA LEU A 333 25.66 9.23 2.55
C LEU A 333 25.21 8.65 1.19
N TYR A 334 25.66 9.23 0.06
CA TYR A 334 25.24 8.77 -1.25
C TYR A 334 25.70 7.32 -1.51
N GLY A 335 24.79 6.47 -2.02
CA GLY A 335 25.02 5.05 -2.22
C GLY A 335 25.02 4.20 -0.96
N SER A 336 24.78 4.78 0.24
CA SER A 336 24.74 4.04 1.49
C SER A 336 23.35 3.49 1.83
N MET A 337 23.30 2.42 2.62
CA MET A 337 22.05 1.87 3.16
C MET A 337 21.31 2.90 4.05
N VAL A 338 22.03 3.78 4.73
CA VAL A 338 21.43 4.83 5.57
C VAL A 338 20.58 5.78 4.74
N LEU A 339 21.08 6.21 3.56
CA LEU A 339 20.31 7.09 2.67
C LEU A 339 19.06 6.40 2.13
N LEU A 340 19.14 5.11 1.79
CA LEU A 340 17.98 4.31 1.37
C LEU A 340 16.93 4.21 2.47
N VAL A 341 17.34 3.99 3.72
CA VAL A 341 16.43 3.98 4.88
C VAL A 341 15.75 5.34 5.06
N LEU A 342 16.51 6.44 5.03
CA LEU A 342 15.96 7.78 5.17
C LEU A 342 14.97 8.13 4.05
N CYS A 343 15.32 7.80 2.80
CA CYS A 343 14.43 7.98 1.66
C CYS A 343 13.14 7.17 1.80
N SER A 344 13.24 5.91 2.23
CA SER A 344 12.08 5.04 2.45
C SER A 344 11.18 5.53 3.57
N ILE A 345 11.75 5.99 4.70
CA ILE A 345 10.98 6.61 5.79
C ILE A 345 10.26 7.86 5.28
N ALA A 346 10.95 8.74 4.54
CA ALA A 346 10.35 9.93 3.96
C ALA A 346 9.22 9.59 3.00
N HIS A 347 9.43 8.63 2.10
CA HIS A 347 8.44 8.22 1.10
C HIS A 347 7.14 7.66 1.73
N PHE A 348 7.27 6.81 2.74
CA PHE A 348 6.14 6.15 3.40
C PHE A 348 5.61 6.90 4.62
N PHE A 349 6.13 8.10 4.91
CA PHE A 349 5.83 8.88 6.12
C PHE A 349 4.34 9.11 6.34
N THR A 350 3.65 9.60 5.30
CA THR A 350 2.27 10.12 5.43
C THR A 350 1.28 9.07 5.92
N THR A 351 1.29 7.87 5.34
CA THR A 351 0.35 6.79 5.72
C THR A 351 0.60 6.31 7.15
N ALA A 352 1.86 6.16 7.52
CA ALA A 352 2.26 5.81 8.88
C ALA A 352 1.85 6.90 9.89
N TYR A 353 2.07 8.18 9.55
CA TYR A 353 1.65 9.33 10.36
C TYR A 353 0.12 9.39 10.54
N MET A 354 -0.65 9.14 9.48
CA MET A 354 -2.11 9.12 9.56
C MET A 354 -2.61 8.03 10.52
N THR A 355 -2.01 6.86 10.49
CA THR A 355 -2.33 5.75 11.40
C THR A 355 -2.00 6.13 12.84
N ALA A 356 -0.81 6.68 13.08
CA ALA A 356 -0.38 7.17 14.39
C ALA A 356 -1.31 8.28 14.94
N SER A 357 -1.58 9.31 14.13
CA SER A 357 -2.43 10.44 14.49
C SER A 357 -3.86 9.98 14.83
N THR A 358 -4.41 9.03 14.04
CA THR A 358 -5.75 8.48 14.29
C THR A 358 -5.80 7.73 15.62
N ALA A 359 -4.83 6.86 15.91
CA ALA A 359 -4.76 6.12 17.15
C ALA A 359 -4.62 7.06 18.38
N LEU A 360 -3.74 8.07 18.27
CA LEU A 360 -3.53 9.06 19.34
C LEU A 360 -4.77 9.90 19.63
N ARG A 361 -5.57 10.23 18.61
CA ARG A 361 -6.83 10.99 18.77
C ARG A 361 -7.96 10.16 19.39
N GLN A 362 -7.90 8.85 19.26
CA GLN A 362 -8.88 7.93 19.85
C GLN A 362 -8.64 7.69 21.34
N LEU A 363 -7.46 8.07 21.87
CA LEU A 363 -7.16 8.00 23.30
C LEU A 363 -8.00 9.04 24.06
N ASP A 364 -8.66 8.59 25.14
CA ASP A 364 -9.45 9.44 25.98
C ASP A 364 -8.59 10.52 26.64
N LYS A 365 -9.11 11.76 26.63
CA LYS A 365 -8.46 12.91 27.27
C LYS A 365 -8.36 12.78 28.78
N GLU A 366 -9.17 11.92 29.40
CA GLU A 366 -9.13 11.66 30.85
C GLU A 366 -7.79 11.06 31.28
N PHE A 367 -7.13 10.25 30.46
CA PHE A 367 -5.79 9.75 30.76
C PHE A 367 -4.75 10.86 30.88
N GLU A 368 -4.88 11.91 30.05
CA GLU A 368 -3.99 13.06 30.10
C GLU A 368 -4.29 13.92 31.33
N ALA A 369 -5.57 14.17 31.62
CA ALA A 369 -6.02 14.92 32.79
C ALA A 369 -5.59 14.24 34.10
N ALA A 370 -5.74 12.91 34.20
CA ALA A 370 -5.28 12.14 35.36
C ALA A 370 -3.75 12.20 35.53
N SER A 371 -2.99 12.11 34.43
CA SER A 371 -1.54 12.21 34.45
C SER A 371 -1.06 13.58 34.91
N LEU A 372 -1.70 14.64 34.45
CA LEU A 372 -1.44 16.03 34.89
C LEU A 372 -1.77 16.22 36.35
N SER A 373 -2.90 15.71 36.85
CA SER A 373 -3.30 15.77 38.26
C SER A 373 -2.30 15.07 39.17
N LEU A 374 -1.70 13.97 38.71
CA LEU A 374 -0.64 13.24 39.40
C LEU A 374 0.75 13.86 39.21
N LYS A 375 0.86 15.02 38.52
CA LYS A 375 2.12 15.70 38.19
C LYS A 375 3.14 14.77 37.53
N ALA A 376 2.68 13.76 36.76
CA ALA A 376 3.57 12.83 36.06
C ALA A 376 4.24 13.53 34.86
N PRO A 377 5.56 13.40 34.66
CA PRO A 377 6.23 14.02 33.54
C PRO A 377 5.79 13.36 32.23
N LEU A 378 5.80 14.14 31.12
CA LEU A 378 5.31 13.73 29.80
C LEU A 378 5.95 12.42 29.30
N TYR A 379 7.24 12.22 29.52
CA TYR A 379 7.92 10.98 29.11
C TYR A 379 7.36 9.75 29.82
N ARG A 380 6.97 9.86 31.13
CA ARG A 380 6.37 8.75 31.90
C ARG A 380 4.97 8.42 31.39
N HIS A 381 4.17 9.44 31.08
CA HIS A 381 2.87 9.28 30.42
C HIS A 381 3.01 8.59 29.06
N PHE A 382 3.94 9.05 28.22
CA PHE A 382 4.22 8.46 26.91
C PHE A 382 4.56 6.97 27.00
N TRP A 383 5.58 6.61 27.80
CA TRP A 383 6.05 5.22 27.87
C TRP A 383 5.12 4.26 28.62
N ARG A 384 4.41 4.72 29.66
CA ARG A 384 3.59 3.85 30.51
C ARG A 384 2.12 3.80 30.12
N ILE A 385 1.61 4.78 29.41
CA ILE A 385 0.19 4.88 29.06
C ILE A 385 0.03 4.90 27.55
N THR A 386 0.61 5.87 26.83
CA THR A 386 0.39 6.05 25.40
C THR A 386 0.91 4.87 24.58
N ILE A 387 2.16 4.45 24.79
CA ILE A 387 2.76 3.32 24.04
C ILE A 387 1.96 2.02 24.23
N PRO A 388 1.64 1.56 25.47
CA PRO A 388 0.88 0.32 25.64
C PRO A 388 -0.53 0.37 25.04
N LEU A 389 -1.22 1.50 25.14
CA LEU A 389 -2.56 1.64 24.56
C LEU A 389 -2.54 1.73 23.03
N CYS A 390 -1.50 2.35 22.45
CA CYS A 390 -1.32 2.45 21.00
C CYS A 390 -0.51 1.29 20.40
N LEU A 391 -0.14 0.27 21.18
CA LEU A 391 0.68 -0.83 20.69
C LEU A 391 0.11 -1.55 19.46
N PRO A 392 -1.21 -1.80 19.33
CA PRO A 392 -1.79 -2.34 18.11
C PRO A 392 -1.53 -1.45 16.88
N ALA A 393 -1.68 -0.13 17.03
CA ALA A 393 -1.41 0.82 15.95
C ALA A 393 0.09 0.89 15.60
N LEU A 394 0.97 0.80 16.60
CA LEU A 394 2.43 0.70 16.39
C LEU A 394 2.80 -0.55 15.58
N LEU A 395 2.20 -1.70 15.88
CA LEU A 395 2.41 -2.93 15.11
C LEU A 395 1.88 -2.80 13.67
N ASP A 396 0.76 -2.10 13.46
CA ASP A 396 0.24 -1.83 12.12
C ASP A 396 1.14 -0.87 11.32
N ILE A 397 1.69 0.17 11.96
CA ILE A 397 2.67 1.09 11.36
C ILE A 397 3.95 0.33 11.01
N TYR A 398 4.47 -0.48 11.92
CA TYR A 398 5.67 -1.29 11.70
C TYR A 398 5.47 -2.25 10.50
N ARG A 399 4.34 -2.95 10.47
CA ARG A 399 3.96 -3.84 9.36
C ARG A 399 3.91 -3.09 8.03
N TYR A 400 3.24 -1.95 8.00
CA TYR A 400 3.13 -1.13 6.80
C TYR A 400 4.51 -0.69 6.29
N LEU A 401 5.36 -0.14 7.17
CA LEU A 401 6.70 0.33 6.79
C LEU A 401 7.60 -0.82 6.34
N PHE A 402 7.54 -1.99 7.02
CA PHE A 402 8.33 -3.16 6.65
C PHE A 402 7.95 -3.67 5.25
N VAL A 403 6.66 -3.89 5.01
CA VAL A 403 6.19 -4.42 3.72
C VAL A 403 6.47 -3.42 2.60
N SER A 404 6.17 -2.14 2.81
CA SER A 404 6.39 -1.10 1.81
C SER A 404 7.87 -0.93 1.47
N ALA A 405 8.78 -1.00 2.45
CA ALA A 405 10.23 -0.95 2.20
C ALA A 405 10.74 -2.22 1.50
N MET A 406 10.21 -3.41 1.85
CA MET A 406 10.59 -4.68 1.23
C MET A 406 10.19 -4.75 -0.26
N THR A 407 9.08 -4.10 -0.62
CA THR A 407 8.54 -4.12 -1.99
C THR A 407 8.89 -2.88 -2.81
N THR A 408 9.58 -1.88 -2.22
CA THR A 408 9.86 -0.61 -2.89
C THR A 408 10.88 -0.76 -4.01
N VAL A 409 10.59 -0.12 -5.14
CA VAL A 409 11.51 0.04 -6.26
C VAL A 409 11.66 1.52 -6.58
N SER A 410 10.57 2.24 -6.75
CA SER A 410 10.52 3.58 -7.34
C SER A 410 11.40 4.63 -6.62
N ALA A 411 11.39 4.66 -5.29
CA ALA A 411 12.19 5.63 -4.54
C ALA A 411 13.66 5.23 -4.44
N ALA A 412 13.98 3.93 -4.52
CA ALA A 412 15.31 3.39 -4.31
C ALA A 412 16.13 3.21 -5.58
N ILE A 413 15.45 3.14 -6.76
CA ILE A 413 16.05 2.75 -8.04
C ILE A 413 17.21 3.66 -8.50
N PHE A 414 17.26 4.90 -8.05
CA PHE A 414 18.32 5.85 -8.36
C PHE A 414 19.40 5.99 -7.28
N LEU A 415 19.18 5.35 -6.10
CA LEU A 415 20.00 5.60 -4.90
C LEU A 415 20.86 4.42 -4.50
N TYR A 416 20.61 3.23 -5.04
CA TYR A 416 21.39 2.05 -4.67
C TYR A 416 22.79 2.07 -5.30
N SER A 417 23.73 1.39 -4.66
CA SER A 417 25.08 1.07 -5.16
C SER A 417 25.19 -0.45 -5.38
N PRO A 418 26.25 -0.95 -6.01
CA PRO A 418 26.46 -2.41 -6.16
C PRO A 418 26.37 -3.18 -4.84
N ASP A 419 26.82 -2.58 -3.72
CA ASP A 419 26.80 -3.20 -2.40
C ASP A 419 25.43 -3.06 -1.70
N THR A 420 24.59 -2.12 -2.13
CA THR A 420 23.28 -1.83 -1.51
C THR A 420 22.10 -2.14 -2.43
N ILE A 421 22.30 -2.94 -3.46
CA ILE A 421 21.24 -3.38 -4.36
C ILE A 421 20.13 -4.07 -3.58
N LEU A 422 18.87 -3.80 -3.95
CA LEU A 422 17.67 -4.32 -3.28
C LEU A 422 17.02 -5.45 -4.09
N ALA A 423 16.32 -6.34 -3.43
CA ALA A 423 15.66 -7.48 -4.06
C ALA A 423 14.67 -7.05 -5.17
N ALA A 424 13.87 -6.01 -4.92
CA ALA A 424 12.91 -5.51 -5.91
C ALA A 424 13.62 -4.87 -7.13
N VAL A 425 14.82 -4.30 -6.95
CA VAL A 425 15.69 -3.82 -8.05
C VAL A 425 16.33 -5.01 -8.79
N ALA A 426 16.75 -6.04 -8.05
CA ALA A 426 17.28 -7.25 -8.65
C ALA A 426 16.25 -7.98 -9.53
N VAL A 427 14.97 -7.98 -9.14
CA VAL A 427 13.87 -8.47 -9.99
C VAL A 427 13.85 -7.75 -11.33
N LEU A 428 13.96 -6.42 -11.33
CA LEU A 428 14.03 -5.62 -12.55
C LEU A 428 15.22 -6.01 -13.42
N ASN A 429 16.41 -6.07 -12.84
CA ASN A 429 17.63 -6.39 -13.56
C ASN A 429 17.59 -7.82 -14.13
N MET A 430 16.97 -8.77 -13.44
CA MET A 430 16.78 -10.14 -13.92
C MET A 430 15.78 -10.21 -15.07
N ASP A 431 14.71 -9.43 -15.00
CA ASP A 431 13.70 -9.34 -16.07
C ASP A 431 14.30 -8.70 -17.32
N ASP A 432 15.01 -7.59 -17.21
CA ASP A 432 15.72 -6.91 -18.29
C ASP A 432 16.78 -7.81 -18.95
N ALA A 433 17.42 -8.69 -18.16
CA ALA A 433 18.35 -9.70 -18.66
C ALA A 433 17.68 -10.93 -19.31
N GLY A 434 16.34 -10.98 -19.35
CA GLY A 434 15.56 -12.11 -19.87
C GLY A 434 15.48 -13.32 -18.92
N ASN A 435 15.97 -13.20 -17.69
CA ASN A 435 15.87 -14.25 -16.66
C ASN A 435 14.57 -14.13 -15.86
N ILE A 436 13.45 -14.33 -16.54
CA ILE A 436 12.09 -14.20 -15.96
C ILE A 436 11.89 -15.20 -14.81
N GLY A 437 12.49 -16.40 -14.87
CA GLY A 437 12.42 -17.39 -13.80
C GLY A 437 13.10 -16.93 -12.51
N GLY A 438 14.29 -16.32 -12.61
CA GLY A 438 14.98 -15.70 -11.47
C GLY A 438 14.20 -14.52 -10.89
N ALA A 439 13.64 -13.68 -11.76
CA ALA A 439 12.77 -12.57 -11.36
C ALA A 439 11.52 -13.04 -10.60
N ALA A 440 10.86 -14.11 -11.07
CA ALA A 440 9.73 -14.74 -10.39
C ALA A 440 10.14 -15.35 -9.03
N ALA A 441 11.30 -16.01 -8.94
CA ALA A 441 11.81 -16.59 -7.71
C ALA A 441 12.13 -15.51 -6.66
N MET A 442 12.84 -14.45 -7.03
CA MET A 442 13.13 -13.34 -6.13
C MET A 442 11.85 -12.62 -5.67
N SER A 443 10.91 -12.39 -6.59
CA SER A 443 9.60 -11.79 -6.25
C SER A 443 8.78 -12.69 -5.31
N THR A 444 8.88 -14.02 -5.45
CA THR A 444 8.24 -15.00 -4.56
C THR A 444 8.85 -14.94 -3.15
N LEU A 445 10.16 -14.77 -3.03
CA LEU A 445 10.82 -14.54 -1.73
C LEU A 445 10.34 -13.26 -1.08
N ILE A 446 10.25 -12.16 -1.82
CA ILE A 446 9.72 -10.88 -1.30
C ILE A 446 8.28 -11.06 -0.80
N LEU A 447 7.41 -11.70 -1.62
CA LEU A 447 6.02 -11.96 -1.27
C LEU A 447 5.89 -12.82 -0.01
N THR A 448 6.61 -13.93 0.07
CA THR A 448 6.53 -14.86 1.21
C THR A 448 7.06 -14.25 2.50
N THR A 449 8.14 -13.48 2.43
CA THR A 449 8.70 -12.73 3.59
C THR A 449 7.72 -11.66 4.06
N SER A 450 7.19 -10.84 3.15
CA SER A 450 6.20 -9.80 3.45
C SER A 450 4.92 -10.40 4.05
N ALA A 451 4.44 -11.51 3.50
CA ALA A 451 3.28 -12.24 4.02
C ALA A 451 3.56 -12.82 5.42
N GLY A 452 4.71 -13.48 5.59
CA GLY A 452 5.12 -14.06 6.88
C GLY A 452 5.17 -13.01 7.99
N VAL A 453 5.87 -11.89 7.75
CA VAL A 453 5.95 -10.77 8.71
C VAL A 453 4.56 -10.17 8.98
N SER A 454 3.74 -9.99 7.94
CA SER A 454 2.38 -9.46 8.10
C SER A 454 1.49 -10.37 8.94
N ILE A 455 1.57 -11.68 8.76
CA ILE A 455 0.82 -12.67 9.55
C ILE A 455 1.31 -12.65 11.00
N LEU A 456 2.62 -12.70 11.23
CA LEU A 456 3.20 -12.67 12.58
C LEU A 456 2.79 -11.42 13.36
N LEU A 457 2.90 -10.24 12.73
CA LEU A 457 2.51 -8.98 13.37
C LEU A 457 0.99 -8.87 13.57
N SER A 458 0.19 -9.43 12.68
CA SER A 458 -1.28 -9.47 12.85
C SER A 458 -1.69 -10.37 14.02
N ILE A 459 -1.05 -11.51 14.22
CA ILE A 459 -1.27 -12.40 15.37
C ILE A 459 -0.85 -11.69 16.66
N ALA A 460 0.33 -11.04 16.66
CA ALA A 460 0.81 -10.26 17.79
C ALA A 460 -0.15 -9.12 18.16
N SER A 461 -0.63 -8.36 17.17
CA SER A 461 -1.61 -7.27 17.37
C SER A 461 -2.92 -7.78 17.98
N GLN A 462 -3.47 -8.90 17.48
CA GLN A 462 -4.67 -9.51 18.06
C GLN A 462 -4.44 -9.99 19.51
N GLY A 463 -3.27 -10.56 19.80
CA GLY A 463 -2.89 -10.97 21.15
C GLY A 463 -2.84 -9.79 22.13
N VAL A 464 -2.30 -8.66 21.69
CA VAL A 464 -2.24 -7.41 22.46
C VAL A 464 -3.63 -6.85 22.69
N LEU A 465 -4.46 -6.75 21.63
CA LEU A 465 -5.83 -6.26 21.74
C LEU A 465 -6.66 -7.04 22.75
N ARG A 466 -6.54 -8.38 22.75
CA ARG A 466 -7.24 -9.24 23.72
C ARG A 466 -6.82 -8.96 25.16
N ARG A 467 -5.56 -8.56 25.40
CA ARG A 467 -5.03 -8.27 26.75
C ARG A 467 -5.35 -6.84 27.21
N THR A 468 -5.20 -5.86 26.32
CA THR A 468 -5.35 -4.44 26.67
C THR A 468 -6.79 -3.95 26.64
N GLN A 469 -7.69 -4.57 25.88
CA GLN A 469 -9.09 -4.18 25.75
C GLN A 469 -10.07 -5.22 26.30
N ALA A 470 -9.60 -6.14 27.14
CA ALA A 470 -10.47 -7.15 27.78
C ALA A 470 -11.61 -6.55 28.62
N TRP A 471 -11.45 -5.34 29.11
CA TRP A 471 -12.46 -4.60 29.87
C TRP A 471 -13.59 -4.07 28.96
N HIS A 472 -13.29 -3.57 27.76
CA HIS A 472 -14.30 -3.13 26.79
C HIS A 472 -15.19 -4.27 26.26
N GLN A 473 -14.64 -5.48 26.16
CA GLN A 473 -15.41 -6.65 25.72
C GLN A 473 -16.35 -7.19 26.81
N ARG A 474 -16.13 -6.86 28.08
CA ARG A 474 -17.03 -7.20 29.19
C ARG A 474 -18.24 -6.30 29.24
N GLU A 475 -18.08 -5.00 28.94
CA GLU A 475 -19.21 -4.03 28.86
C GLU A 475 -20.12 -4.29 27.66
N ALA A 476 -19.59 -4.74 26.51
CA ALA A 476 -20.37 -5.06 25.32
C ALA A 476 -21.16 -6.40 25.43
N LYS A 477 -20.93 -7.20 26.49
CA LYS A 477 -21.65 -8.43 26.79
C LYS A 477 -22.71 -8.28 27.90
N GLN A 478 -22.75 -7.15 28.58
CA GLN A 478 -23.82 -6.74 29.48
C GLN A 478 -24.80 -5.81 28.74
#